data_9ac9a30247e5c0d81904ee63a1e683f2
#
_entry.id   9ac9a30247e5c0d81904ee63a1e683f2
#
_cell.length_a   1.000
_cell.length_b   1.000
_cell.length_c   1.000
_cell.angle_alpha   90.00
_cell.angle_beta   90.00
_cell.angle_gamma   90.00
#
_symmetry.space_group_name_H-M   'P 1'
#
loop_
_entity.id
_entity.type
_entity.pdbx_description
1 polymer ?
#
loop_
_entity_poly.entity_id
_entity_poly.type
_entity_poly.pdbx_seq_one_letter_code
_entity_poly.pdbx_strand_id
1 'polypeptide(L)'
;MKTSTPKYLLFIFCLFFTINLVSAQMIRIPDGGVNLKSVAGRRVGVTDIEINWNAPGVKGREGNIWGTSVAPYGFTVLGYGSYMESPWRAGSNESTTISFSTDVSINGKPLAAGTYGFFIALYADSCTLIFNKNTKGWGSYFYNKELDVLHVTTRQRKNQPESVERLTYHFIDQTDHSVTVALDWEHWRIPINVEVDLVKTTLASIRQQLSGAMGFDPPSLETAAAWCLQNNTNYDQALSWINVVTDPNLGRIQTFTALSTKAGLLNKLDRPEESAKIMQHAMDKATALEMHGYGRQLINQGKPKEAMVVFETNYKRNKGAWPTAVGMMRGYSANGDLKKALEFGKKAL
;
A
#
# COMPACT_ATOMS: atom_id res chain seq x y z
N MET A 1 17.02 -82.59 26.79
CA MET A 1 15.84 -82.03 26.05
C MET A 1 15.73 -80.56 26.38
N LYS A 2 16.12 -79.70 25.49
CA LYS A 2 16.00 -78.26 25.62
C LYS A 2 14.98 -77.79 24.55
N THR A 3 13.84 -77.32 25.03
CA THR A 3 12.78 -76.76 24.21
C THR A 3 13.09 -75.31 23.95
N SER A 4 13.31 -74.97 22.67
CA SER A 4 13.48 -73.57 22.17
C SER A 4 12.10 -72.98 21.84
N THR A 5 11.76 -71.90 22.51
CA THR A 5 10.57 -71.07 22.16
C THR A 5 10.91 -70.10 21.03
N PRO A 6 10.12 -69.96 19.97
CA PRO A 6 10.35 -68.98 18.94
C PRO A 6 9.87 -67.61 19.40
N LYS A 7 10.73 -66.59 19.28
CA LYS A 7 10.40 -65.20 19.51
C LYS A 7 9.61 -64.70 18.28
N TYR A 8 8.32 -64.42 18.43
CA TYR A 8 7.54 -63.70 17.45
C TYR A 8 7.86 -62.22 17.56
N LEU A 9 8.53 -61.70 16.53
CA LEU A 9 8.79 -60.28 16.36
C LEU A 9 7.48 -59.65 15.86
N LEU A 10 6.79 -58.90 16.74
CA LEU A 10 5.60 -58.17 16.38
C LEU A 10 6.00 -56.90 15.64
N PHE A 11 5.91 -56.90 14.32
CA PHE A 11 6.07 -55.70 13.48
C PHE A 11 4.77 -54.89 13.57
N ILE A 12 4.76 -53.86 14.43
CA ILE A 12 3.68 -52.86 14.45
C ILE A 12 3.91 -51.93 13.24
N PHE A 13 3.17 -52.16 12.18
CA PHE A 13 3.08 -51.25 11.01
C PHE A 13 2.19 -50.08 11.41
N CYS A 14 2.81 -48.97 11.87
CA CYS A 14 2.10 -47.71 12.05
C CYS A 14 1.66 -47.17 10.67
N LEU A 15 0.45 -47.50 10.26
CA LEU A 15 -0.21 -46.89 9.10
C LEU A 15 -0.53 -45.46 9.51
N PHE A 16 0.31 -44.50 9.11
CA PHE A 16 -0.07 -43.08 9.11
C PHE A 16 -1.18 -42.89 8.10
N PHE A 17 -2.41 -42.95 8.54
CA PHE A 17 -3.53 -42.41 7.79
C PHE A 17 -3.36 -40.87 7.73
N THR A 18 -2.73 -40.35 6.70
CA THR A 18 -2.88 -38.95 6.35
C THR A 18 -4.31 -38.75 5.92
N ILE A 19 -5.15 -38.25 6.82
CA ILE A 19 -6.47 -37.77 6.48
C ILE A 19 -6.25 -36.53 5.62
N ASN A 20 -6.19 -36.73 4.31
CA ASN A 20 -6.39 -35.65 3.37
C ASN A 20 -7.82 -35.16 3.60
N LEU A 21 -8.00 -34.04 4.28
CA LEU A 21 -9.23 -33.27 4.26
C LEU A 21 -9.44 -32.84 2.80
N VAL A 22 -10.04 -33.71 2.02
CA VAL A 22 -10.59 -33.35 0.72
C VAL A 22 -11.70 -32.36 1.05
N SER A 23 -11.37 -31.07 0.99
CA SER A 23 -12.38 -30.03 0.94
C SER A 23 -13.19 -30.31 -0.33
N ALA A 24 -14.36 -30.88 -0.15
CA ALA A 24 -15.28 -31.09 -1.25
C ALA A 24 -15.58 -29.72 -1.85
N GLN A 25 -14.96 -29.42 -2.99
CA GLN A 25 -15.27 -28.23 -3.74
C GLN A 25 -16.72 -28.39 -4.23
N MET A 26 -17.64 -27.75 -3.53
CA MET A 26 -19.02 -27.68 -4.02
C MET A 26 -19.00 -26.94 -5.36
N ILE A 27 -19.73 -27.50 -6.33
CA ILE A 27 -19.94 -26.87 -7.64
C ILE A 27 -20.55 -25.49 -7.36
N ARG A 28 -19.87 -24.43 -7.79
CA ARG A 28 -20.44 -23.08 -7.77
C ARG A 28 -21.38 -22.94 -8.95
N ILE A 29 -22.65 -22.85 -8.67
CA ILE A 29 -23.66 -22.42 -9.63
C ILE A 29 -23.91 -20.93 -9.46
N PRO A 30 -24.31 -20.19 -10.51
CA PRO A 30 -24.68 -18.80 -10.37
C PRO A 30 -25.76 -18.63 -9.30
N ASP A 31 -25.57 -17.67 -8.40
CA ASP A 31 -26.60 -17.31 -7.43
C ASP A 31 -27.82 -16.79 -8.18
N GLY A 32 -28.91 -17.56 -8.21
CA GLY A 32 -30.17 -17.19 -8.88
C GLY A 32 -30.93 -16.05 -8.20
N GLY A 33 -30.26 -15.26 -7.37
CA GLY A 33 -30.85 -14.18 -6.57
C GLY A 33 -31.08 -12.90 -7.36
N VAL A 34 -32.08 -12.16 -6.92
CA VAL A 34 -32.47 -10.85 -7.47
C VAL A 34 -31.40 -9.77 -7.21
N ASN A 35 -30.57 -9.97 -6.19
CA ASN A 35 -29.52 -9.06 -5.75
C ASN A 35 -28.16 -9.67 -6.09
N LEU A 36 -27.39 -9.00 -6.95
CA LEU A 36 -26.12 -9.50 -7.45
C LEU A 36 -25.04 -9.39 -6.35
N LYS A 37 -24.34 -10.48 -6.10
CA LYS A 37 -23.14 -10.47 -5.28
C LYS A 37 -22.02 -9.74 -6.03
N SER A 38 -21.42 -8.77 -5.39
CA SER A 38 -20.46 -7.86 -6.01
C SER A 38 -19.24 -7.66 -5.11
N VAL A 39 -18.10 -7.42 -5.74
CA VAL A 39 -16.84 -7.10 -5.07
C VAL A 39 -16.14 -5.98 -5.82
N ALA A 40 -15.53 -5.06 -5.09
CA ALA A 40 -14.63 -4.05 -5.63
C ALA A 40 -13.39 -3.96 -4.76
N GLY A 41 -12.23 -3.79 -5.40
CA GLY A 41 -10.95 -3.68 -4.71
C GLY A 41 -10.09 -2.56 -5.27
N ARG A 42 -9.27 -1.97 -4.40
CA ARG A 42 -8.32 -0.91 -4.76
C ARG A 42 -7.09 -0.97 -3.87
N ARG A 43 -5.92 -0.67 -4.43
CA ARG A 43 -4.68 -0.52 -3.68
C ARG A 43 -4.30 0.95 -3.58
N VAL A 44 -3.96 1.39 -2.35
CA VAL A 44 -3.40 2.71 -2.04
C VAL A 44 -2.08 2.51 -1.31
N GLY A 45 -0.97 2.92 -1.92
CA GLY A 45 0.35 2.54 -1.43
C GLY A 45 0.51 1.02 -1.37
N VAL A 46 0.77 0.48 -0.17
CA VAL A 46 0.84 -0.97 0.09
C VAL A 46 -0.45 -1.52 0.72
N THR A 47 -1.49 -0.71 0.85
CA THR A 47 -2.76 -1.06 1.47
C THR A 47 -3.75 -1.54 0.44
N ASP A 48 -4.24 -2.77 0.59
CA ASP A 48 -5.38 -3.30 -0.18
C ASP A 48 -6.68 -2.97 0.55
N ILE A 49 -7.64 -2.45 -0.20
CA ILE A 49 -9.01 -2.14 0.26
C ILE A 49 -9.94 -3.00 -0.58
N GLU A 50 -10.81 -3.77 0.06
CA GLU A 50 -11.80 -4.58 -0.62
C GLU A 50 -13.17 -4.39 0.04
N ILE A 51 -14.22 -4.28 -0.78
CA ILE A 51 -15.60 -4.21 -0.32
C ILE A 51 -16.43 -5.27 -1.02
N ASN A 52 -17.22 -6.01 -0.24
CA ASN A 52 -18.12 -7.05 -0.72
C ASN A 52 -19.56 -6.71 -0.32
N TRP A 53 -20.49 -6.76 -1.27
CA TRP A 53 -21.90 -6.45 -1.02
C TRP A 53 -22.82 -7.24 -1.94
N ASN A 54 -24.10 -7.20 -1.60
CA ASN A 54 -25.18 -7.63 -2.50
C ASN A 54 -25.90 -6.39 -3.01
N ALA A 55 -26.01 -6.24 -4.33
CA ALA A 55 -26.48 -5.05 -5.03
C ALA A 55 -28.00 -5.07 -5.28
N PRO A 56 -28.82 -4.39 -4.44
CA PRO A 56 -30.24 -4.22 -4.73
C PRO A 56 -30.45 -3.29 -5.93
N GLY A 57 -31.52 -3.51 -6.69
CA GLY A 57 -31.94 -2.62 -7.77
C GLY A 57 -32.93 -1.56 -7.28
N VAL A 58 -32.99 -0.44 -7.96
CA VAL A 58 -34.03 0.58 -7.78
C VAL A 58 -35.41 0.00 -8.15
N LYS A 59 -35.51 -0.68 -9.27
CA LYS A 59 -36.72 -1.40 -9.75
C LYS A 59 -37.96 -0.52 -9.74
N GLY A 60 -37.85 0.68 -10.31
CA GLY A 60 -38.95 1.64 -10.42
C GLY A 60 -39.37 2.28 -9.09
N ARG A 61 -38.49 2.24 -8.07
CA ARG A 61 -38.76 2.87 -6.75
C ARG A 61 -38.04 4.22 -6.60
N GLU A 62 -37.74 4.90 -7.70
CA GLU A 62 -37.15 6.24 -7.66
C GLU A 62 -37.94 7.16 -6.71
N GLY A 63 -37.21 7.87 -5.84
CA GLY A 63 -37.80 8.73 -4.79
C GLY A 63 -38.44 7.97 -3.61
N ASN A 64 -38.49 6.62 -3.63
CA ASN A 64 -39.13 5.80 -2.58
C ASN A 64 -38.16 4.75 -2.00
N ILE A 65 -36.88 5.12 -1.85
CA ILE A 65 -35.85 4.27 -1.28
C ILE A 65 -35.39 4.81 0.06
N TRP A 66 -34.94 6.05 0.06
CA TRP A 66 -34.30 6.68 1.21
C TRP A 66 -35.33 7.14 2.26
N GLY A 67 -35.14 6.76 3.52
CA GLY A 67 -36.06 7.02 4.60
C GLY A 67 -37.30 6.12 4.62
N THR A 68 -37.37 5.12 3.76
CA THR A 68 -38.43 4.12 3.70
C THR A 68 -38.01 2.78 4.34
N SER A 69 -38.85 1.76 4.31
CA SER A 69 -38.51 0.41 4.77
C SER A 69 -37.36 -0.23 3.98
N VAL A 70 -36.98 0.30 2.82
CA VAL A 70 -35.86 -0.18 2.00
C VAL A 70 -34.51 0.28 2.54
N ALA A 71 -34.40 1.56 2.87
CA ALA A 71 -33.21 2.18 3.48
C ALA A 71 -33.67 3.18 4.54
N PRO A 72 -34.02 2.69 5.74
CA PRO A 72 -34.64 3.51 6.77
C PRO A 72 -33.69 4.52 7.38
N TYR A 73 -34.23 5.63 7.87
CA TYR A 73 -33.46 6.60 8.63
C TYR A 73 -33.18 6.12 10.05
N GLY A 74 -31.98 6.42 10.54
CA GLY A 74 -31.51 6.11 11.88
C GLY A 74 -31.35 4.62 12.15
N PHE A 75 -31.81 4.22 13.31
CA PHE A 75 -31.85 2.84 13.77
C PHE A 75 -33.29 2.39 13.86
N THR A 76 -33.61 1.21 13.35
CA THR A 76 -34.99 0.68 13.34
C THR A 76 -34.98 -0.75 13.86
N VAL A 77 -36.05 -1.12 14.56
CA VAL A 77 -36.31 -2.48 15.00
C VAL A 77 -36.81 -3.29 13.79
N LEU A 78 -36.05 -4.32 13.41
CA LEU A 78 -36.43 -5.25 12.36
C LEU A 78 -37.27 -6.38 12.95
N GLY A 79 -38.31 -6.83 12.22
CA GLY A 79 -39.25 -7.84 12.68
C GLY A 79 -38.71 -9.26 12.86
N TYR A 80 -37.39 -9.47 12.66
CA TYR A 80 -36.68 -10.75 12.75
C TYR A 80 -35.30 -10.56 13.37
N GLY A 81 -34.64 -11.66 13.68
CA GLY A 81 -33.26 -11.69 14.19
C GLY A 81 -33.18 -11.35 15.67
N SER A 82 -32.36 -10.38 16.03
CA SER A 82 -32.15 -9.98 17.43
C SER A 82 -33.30 -9.14 18.01
N TYR A 83 -34.19 -8.64 17.18
CA TYR A 83 -35.24 -7.67 17.56
C TYR A 83 -34.71 -6.37 18.20
N MET A 84 -33.42 -6.06 17.96
CA MET A 84 -32.77 -4.85 18.42
C MET A 84 -32.80 -3.77 17.33
N GLU A 85 -32.69 -2.52 17.76
CA GLU A 85 -32.50 -1.40 16.84
C GLU A 85 -31.23 -1.58 16.03
N SER A 86 -31.33 -1.46 14.71
CA SER A 86 -30.22 -1.68 13.79
C SER A 86 -30.20 -0.65 12.67
N PRO A 87 -28.99 -0.28 12.18
CA PRO A 87 -28.83 0.63 11.05
C PRO A 87 -29.10 -0.10 9.71
N TRP A 88 -29.16 0.66 8.62
CA TRP A 88 -29.26 0.09 7.30
C TRP A 88 -27.99 -0.73 6.96
N ARG A 89 -28.18 -1.93 6.39
CA ARG A 89 -27.10 -2.87 6.02
C ARG A 89 -26.21 -2.43 4.84
N ALA A 90 -26.46 -1.21 4.32
CA ALA A 90 -25.69 -0.62 3.19
C ALA A 90 -25.57 -1.54 1.96
N GLY A 91 -26.61 -2.30 1.68
CA GLY A 91 -26.69 -3.33 0.64
C GLY A 91 -27.94 -4.17 0.80
N SER A 92 -27.88 -5.45 0.45
CA SER A 92 -28.97 -6.42 0.62
C SER A 92 -28.40 -7.81 1.01
N ASN A 93 -29.29 -8.73 1.39
CA ASN A 93 -28.95 -10.10 1.84
C ASN A 93 -27.98 -10.10 3.02
N GLU A 94 -26.77 -10.69 2.86
CA GLU A 94 -25.71 -10.73 3.85
C GLU A 94 -25.22 -9.31 4.19
N SER A 95 -24.53 -9.17 5.30
CA SER A 95 -23.88 -7.90 5.66
C SER A 95 -22.85 -7.49 4.61
N THR A 96 -22.91 -6.23 4.19
CA THR A 96 -21.80 -5.63 3.44
C THR A 96 -20.53 -5.67 4.30
N THR A 97 -19.41 -6.04 3.72
CA THR A 97 -18.13 -6.06 4.42
C THR A 97 -17.11 -5.18 3.71
N ILE A 98 -16.25 -4.54 4.50
CA ILE A 98 -15.10 -3.80 4.00
C ILE A 98 -13.84 -4.26 4.71
N SER A 99 -12.76 -4.46 3.98
CA SER A 99 -11.48 -4.91 4.53
C SER A 99 -10.34 -3.98 4.16
N PHE A 100 -9.38 -3.85 5.07
CA PHE A 100 -8.16 -3.07 4.94
C PHE A 100 -6.98 -3.94 5.35
N SER A 101 -5.97 -4.07 4.46
CA SER A 101 -4.79 -4.89 4.76
C SER A 101 -3.80 -4.24 5.74
N THR A 102 -3.91 -2.92 5.96
CA THR A 102 -3.14 -2.16 6.97
C THR A 102 -4.06 -1.20 7.71
N ASP A 103 -3.56 -0.57 8.78
CA ASP A 103 -4.27 0.52 9.45
C ASP A 103 -4.58 1.65 8.48
N VAL A 104 -5.78 2.22 8.60
CA VAL A 104 -6.27 3.34 7.76
C VAL A 104 -6.87 4.44 8.63
N SER A 105 -7.16 5.57 8.00
CA SER A 105 -8.02 6.62 8.58
C SER A 105 -9.30 6.73 7.73
N ILE A 106 -10.45 6.69 8.38
CA ILE A 106 -11.75 6.87 7.73
C ILE A 106 -12.31 8.24 8.09
N ASN A 107 -12.45 9.12 7.11
CA ASN A 107 -12.84 10.52 7.34
C ASN A 107 -12.07 11.17 8.52
N GLY A 108 -10.75 10.94 8.60
CA GLY A 108 -9.87 11.46 9.64
C GLY A 108 -9.89 10.70 10.98
N LYS A 109 -10.59 9.56 11.09
CA LYS A 109 -10.63 8.73 12.31
C LYS A 109 -9.88 7.41 12.09
N PRO A 110 -9.00 7.00 13.00
CA PRO A 110 -8.20 5.79 12.84
C PRO A 110 -9.07 4.53 12.90
N LEU A 111 -8.75 3.57 12.04
CA LEU A 111 -9.31 2.22 12.01
C LEU A 111 -8.18 1.22 11.77
N ALA A 112 -8.07 0.19 12.62
CA ALA A 112 -7.05 -0.84 12.48
C ALA A 112 -7.26 -1.69 11.23
N ALA A 113 -6.20 -2.36 10.77
CA ALA A 113 -6.30 -3.39 9.74
C ALA A 113 -7.32 -4.46 10.12
N GLY A 114 -8.06 -4.98 9.15
CA GLY A 114 -9.05 -6.02 9.39
C GLY A 114 -10.21 -5.99 8.42
N THR A 115 -11.14 -6.93 8.60
CA THR A 115 -12.42 -6.98 7.89
C THR A 115 -13.55 -6.60 8.85
N TYR A 116 -14.43 -5.77 8.38
CA TYR A 116 -15.55 -5.21 9.17
C TYR A 116 -16.88 -5.41 8.45
N GLY A 117 -17.93 -5.74 9.18
CA GLY A 117 -19.29 -5.53 8.73
C GLY A 117 -19.53 -4.01 8.62
N PHE A 118 -20.11 -3.59 7.51
CA PHE A 118 -20.32 -2.18 7.19
C PHE A 118 -21.79 -1.84 7.17
N PHE A 119 -22.17 -0.83 7.96
CA PHE A 119 -23.54 -0.37 8.10
C PHE A 119 -23.59 1.16 8.01
N ILE A 120 -24.76 1.69 7.70
CA ILE A 120 -24.99 3.14 7.63
C ILE A 120 -26.28 3.49 8.38
N ALA A 121 -26.19 4.35 9.38
CA ALA A 121 -27.34 5.04 9.91
C ALA A 121 -27.58 6.31 9.09
N LEU A 122 -28.65 6.31 8.31
CA LEU A 122 -29.03 7.38 7.40
C LEU A 122 -29.79 8.47 8.14
N TYR A 123 -29.60 9.72 7.74
CA TYR A 123 -30.40 10.87 8.21
C TYR A 123 -30.68 11.80 7.02
N ALA A 124 -31.54 12.82 7.25
CA ALA A 124 -31.94 13.71 6.17
C ALA A 124 -30.73 14.33 5.43
N ASP A 125 -29.72 14.82 6.15
CA ASP A 125 -28.60 15.56 5.55
C ASP A 125 -27.21 15.00 5.89
N SER A 126 -27.15 13.86 6.57
CA SER A 126 -25.90 13.19 6.94
C SER A 126 -26.08 11.68 7.04
N CYS A 127 -24.97 10.97 7.08
CA CYS A 127 -24.92 9.54 7.35
C CYS A 127 -23.90 9.28 8.45
N THR A 128 -24.16 8.29 9.30
CA THR A 128 -23.13 7.71 10.17
C THR A 128 -22.68 6.38 9.57
N LEU A 129 -21.43 6.32 9.17
CA LEU A 129 -20.76 5.10 8.72
C LEU A 129 -20.36 4.31 9.95
N ILE A 130 -20.69 3.02 9.99
CA ILE A 130 -20.48 2.15 11.14
C ILE A 130 -19.67 0.93 10.71
N PHE A 131 -18.56 0.71 11.39
CA PHE A 131 -17.68 -0.45 11.19
C PHE A 131 -17.82 -1.37 12.39
N ASN A 132 -18.20 -2.63 12.15
CA ASN A 132 -18.55 -3.60 13.18
C ASN A 132 -17.74 -4.88 13.04
N LYS A 133 -17.41 -5.54 14.13
CA LYS A 133 -16.63 -6.80 14.12
C LYS A 133 -17.41 -7.99 13.58
N ASN A 134 -18.75 -7.95 13.53
CA ASN A 134 -19.54 -9.03 12.95
C ASN A 134 -19.57 -8.93 11.43
N THR A 135 -18.84 -9.82 10.77
CA THR A 135 -18.72 -9.89 9.29
C THR A 135 -19.59 -10.98 8.66
N LYS A 136 -20.29 -11.79 9.48
CA LYS A 136 -21.04 -12.97 9.03
C LYS A 136 -22.55 -12.87 9.24
N GLY A 137 -23.04 -11.68 9.59
CA GLY A 137 -24.47 -11.46 9.82
C GLY A 137 -25.30 -11.52 8.53
N TRP A 138 -26.58 -11.86 8.68
CA TRP A 138 -27.56 -11.69 7.61
C TRP A 138 -28.10 -10.25 7.63
N GLY A 139 -27.41 -9.36 6.93
CA GLY A 139 -27.72 -7.94 6.93
C GLY A 139 -27.64 -7.33 8.33
N SER A 140 -28.66 -6.56 8.72
CA SER A 140 -28.75 -5.92 10.04
C SER A 140 -29.57 -6.71 11.05
N TYR A 141 -30.11 -7.87 10.71
CA TYR A 141 -31.00 -8.65 11.61
C TYR A 141 -30.32 -9.09 12.90
N PHE A 142 -29.00 -9.28 12.87
CA PHE A 142 -28.19 -9.71 14.01
C PHE A 142 -27.14 -8.64 14.36
N TYR A 143 -27.44 -7.38 14.06
CA TYR A 143 -26.59 -6.27 14.44
C TYR A 143 -26.44 -6.19 15.97
N ASN A 144 -25.21 -6.02 16.43
CA ASN A 144 -24.88 -5.80 17.82
C ASN A 144 -23.95 -4.60 17.93
N LYS A 145 -24.42 -3.51 18.53
CA LYS A 145 -23.65 -2.27 18.69
C LYS A 145 -22.43 -2.40 19.60
N GLU A 146 -22.40 -3.41 20.47
CA GLU A 146 -21.23 -3.70 21.32
C GLU A 146 -19.99 -4.14 20.50
N LEU A 147 -20.22 -4.55 19.25
CA LEU A 147 -19.18 -4.94 18.31
C LEU A 147 -18.75 -3.79 17.38
N ASP A 148 -19.33 -2.61 17.53
CA ASP A 148 -18.93 -1.42 16.76
C ASP A 148 -17.53 -0.96 17.20
N VAL A 149 -16.68 -0.70 16.23
CA VAL A 149 -15.31 -0.23 16.44
C VAL A 149 -15.11 1.21 16.00
N LEU A 150 -15.95 1.68 15.09
CA LEU A 150 -15.85 3.04 14.59
C LEU A 150 -17.22 3.55 14.11
N HIS A 151 -17.55 4.77 14.52
CA HIS A 151 -18.63 5.57 13.96
C HIS A 151 -18.06 6.87 13.39
N VAL A 152 -18.38 7.16 12.13
CA VAL A 152 -17.89 8.36 11.43
C VAL A 152 -19.01 9.02 10.66
N THR A 153 -19.16 10.31 10.81
CA THR A 153 -20.14 11.08 10.05
C THR A 153 -19.63 11.44 8.67
N THR A 154 -20.48 11.32 7.67
CA THR A 154 -20.30 11.84 6.32
C THR A 154 -21.57 12.54 5.84
N ARG A 155 -21.49 13.31 4.76
CA ARG A 155 -22.66 13.90 4.12
C ARG A 155 -22.88 13.22 2.76
N GLN A 156 -24.08 12.71 2.57
CA GLN A 156 -24.50 12.20 1.27
C GLN A 156 -24.67 13.34 0.27
N ARG A 157 -24.28 13.08 -0.97
CA ARG A 157 -24.59 13.95 -2.13
C ARG A 157 -25.87 13.43 -2.76
N LYS A 158 -26.93 14.21 -2.67
CA LYS A 158 -28.23 13.93 -3.30
C LYS A 158 -28.24 14.55 -4.71
N ASN A 159 -29.15 14.13 -5.54
CA ASN A 159 -29.36 14.68 -6.87
C ASN A 159 -28.16 14.48 -7.82
N GLN A 160 -27.53 13.30 -7.79
CA GLN A 160 -26.61 12.91 -8.86
C GLN A 160 -27.37 12.96 -10.20
N PRO A 161 -26.75 13.43 -11.28
CA PRO A 161 -27.46 13.67 -12.56
C PRO A 161 -28.05 12.39 -13.15
N GLU A 162 -27.42 11.25 -12.92
CA GLU A 162 -27.87 9.96 -13.40
C GLU A 162 -28.30 9.06 -12.26
N SER A 163 -29.42 8.34 -12.45
CA SER A 163 -29.87 7.32 -11.51
C SER A 163 -29.05 6.04 -11.67
N VAL A 164 -28.51 5.56 -10.57
CA VAL A 164 -27.77 4.30 -10.52
C VAL A 164 -28.72 3.16 -10.15
N GLU A 165 -29.14 2.36 -11.14
CA GLU A 165 -30.13 1.27 -10.95
C GLU A 165 -29.70 0.25 -9.91
N ARG A 166 -28.41 -0.16 -9.90
CA ARG A 166 -27.87 -1.15 -8.96
C ARG A 166 -26.97 -0.45 -7.94
N LEU A 167 -27.25 -0.62 -6.63
CA LEU A 167 -26.34 -0.17 -5.59
C LEU A 167 -24.93 -0.63 -5.91
N THR A 168 -24.01 0.32 -6.03
CA THR A 168 -22.64 0.06 -6.45
C THR A 168 -21.66 0.77 -5.52
N TYR A 169 -20.61 0.05 -5.13
CA TYR A 169 -19.41 0.65 -4.53
C TYR A 169 -18.33 0.76 -5.59
N HIS A 170 -17.69 1.92 -5.66
CA HIS A 170 -16.57 2.16 -6.56
C HIS A 170 -15.57 3.13 -5.93
N PHE A 171 -14.41 3.31 -6.57
CA PHE A 171 -13.32 4.12 -6.06
C PHE A 171 -13.13 5.35 -6.92
N ILE A 172 -13.16 6.53 -6.30
CA ILE A 172 -12.97 7.85 -6.95
C ILE A 172 -11.91 8.67 -6.20
N ASP A 173 -11.47 9.76 -6.79
CA ASP A 173 -10.58 10.77 -6.19
C ASP A 173 -9.32 10.15 -5.55
N GLN A 174 -8.69 9.19 -6.25
CA GLN A 174 -7.49 8.52 -5.75
C GLN A 174 -6.25 9.41 -5.85
N THR A 175 -5.49 9.46 -4.75
CA THR A 175 -4.14 10.04 -4.67
C THR A 175 -3.13 8.96 -4.30
N ASP A 176 -1.87 9.34 -4.04
CA ASP A 176 -0.84 8.40 -3.59
C ASP A 176 -1.17 7.78 -2.21
N HIS A 177 -1.89 8.50 -1.36
CA HIS A 177 -2.15 8.14 0.04
C HIS A 177 -3.63 8.09 0.43
N SER A 178 -4.55 8.32 -0.50
CA SER A 178 -5.97 8.32 -0.21
C SER A 178 -6.82 7.87 -1.38
N VAL A 179 -8.06 7.45 -1.08
CA VAL A 179 -9.10 7.18 -2.05
C VAL A 179 -10.46 7.38 -1.41
N THR A 180 -11.44 7.81 -2.18
CA THR A 180 -12.85 7.82 -1.75
C THR A 180 -13.53 6.55 -2.26
N VAL A 181 -14.03 5.72 -1.34
CA VAL A 181 -15.01 4.68 -1.67
C VAL A 181 -16.37 5.36 -1.76
N ALA A 182 -17.00 5.34 -2.92
CA ALA A 182 -18.31 5.92 -3.16
C ALA A 182 -19.37 4.81 -3.22
N LEU A 183 -20.39 4.90 -2.39
CA LEU A 183 -21.63 4.13 -2.54
C LEU A 183 -22.59 4.98 -3.38
N ASP A 184 -22.94 4.48 -4.56
CA ASP A 184 -23.93 5.10 -5.44
C ASP A 184 -25.17 4.21 -5.56
N TRP A 185 -26.34 4.78 -5.36
CA TRP A 185 -27.62 4.12 -5.59
C TRP A 185 -28.71 5.16 -5.83
N GLU A 186 -29.56 4.92 -6.83
CA GLU A 186 -30.50 5.93 -7.29
C GLU A 186 -29.75 7.25 -7.58
N HIS A 187 -30.18 8.36 -7.04
CA HIS A 187 -29.54 9.67 -7.20
C HIS A 187 -28.64 10.07 -6.02
N TRP A 188 -28.34 9.14 -5.09
CA TRP A 188 -27.49 9.42 -3.94
C TRP A 188 -26.10 8.84 -4.08
N ARG A 189 -25.11 9.64 -3.63
CA ARG A 189 -23.73 9.20 -3.39
C ARG A 189 -23.38 9.40 -1.93
N ILE A 190 -22.91 8.34 -1.27
CA ILE A 190 -22.39 8.39 0.09
C ILE A 190 -20.88 8.17 0.03
N PRO A 191 -20.05 9.21 0.26
CA PRO A 191 -18.59 9.10 0.21
C PRO A 191 -18.03 8.57 1.53
N ILE A 192 -17.00 7.74 1.44
CA ILE A 192 -16.19 7.17 2.52
C ILE A 192 -14.75 7.50 2.18
N ASN A 193 -14.14 8.50 2.82
CA ASN A 193 -12.77 8.86 2.57
C ASN A 193 -11.84 7.93 3.34
N VAL A 194 -10.94 7.26 2.64
CA VAL A 194 -9.94 6.36 3.20
C VAL A 194 -8.57 6.97 2.96
N GLU A 195 -7.80 7.15 4.03
CA GLU A 195 -6.45 7.68 4.01
C GLU A 195 -5.48 6.65 4.61
N VAL A 196 -4.29 6.61 4.08
CA VAL A 196 -3.22 5.69 4.47
C VAL A 196 -1.97 6.49 4.85
N ASP A 197 -1.39 6.21 6.00
CA ASP A 197 -0.05 6.69 6.32
C ASP A 197 0.98 5.89 5.52
N LEU A 198 1.37 6.43 4.34
CA LEU A 198 2.28 5.76 3.42
C LEU A 198 3.62 5.41 4.06
N VAL A 199 4.18 6.31 4.86
CA VAL A 199 5.49 6.09 5.48
C VAL A 199 5.41 4.97 6.49
N LYS A 200 4.45 5.04 7.41
CA LYS A 200 4.24 4.02 8.44
C LYS A 200 3.96 2.64 7.83
N THR A 201 3.02 2.56 6.89
CA THR A 201 2.58 1.29 6.31
C THR A 201 3.65 0.66 5.42
N THR A 202 4.36 1.47 4.60
CA THR A 202 5.45 0.97 3.76
C THR A 202 6.63 0.50 4.61
N LEU A 203 7.00 1.25 5.66
CA LEU A 203 8.07 0.83 6.55
C LEU A 203 7.75 -0.48 7.29
N ALA A 204 6.50 -0.64 7.75
CA ALA A 204 6.04 -1.89 8.35
C ALA A 204 6.11 -3.06 7.35
N SER A 205 5.68 -2.84 6.11
CA SER A 205 5.77 -3.82 5.02
C SER A 205 7.22 -4.20 4.69
N ILE A 206 8.13 -3.22 4.58
CA ILE A 206 9.56 -3.46 4.37
C ILE A 206 10.14 -4.34 5.49
N ARG A 207 9.86 -4.00 6.75
CA ARG A 207 10.34 -4.78 7.92
C ARG A 207 9.84 -6.22 7.89
N GLN A 208 8.56 -6.41 7.55
CA GLN A 208 7.97 -7.74 7.43
C GLN A 208 8.64 -8.56 6.33
N GLN A 209 8.87 -7.98 5.15
CA GLN A 209 9.53 -8.66 4.03
C GLN A 209 10.98 -9.00 4.37
N LEU A 210 11.73 -8.08 4.99
CA LEU A 210 13.12 -8.28 5.38
C LEU A 210 13.28 -9.22 6.59
N SER A 211 12.22 -9.60 7.30
CA SER A 211 12.27 -10.64 8.33
C SER A 211 12.32 -12.06 7.76
N GLY A 212 12.08 -12.22 6.46
CA GLY A 212 12.16 -13.48 5.72
C GLY A 212 13.42 -13.58 4.84
N ALA A 213 13.32 -14.34 3.76
CA ALA A 213 14.43 -14.58 2.81
C ALA A 213 15.01 -13.29 2.20
N MET A 214 14.18 -12.25 2.00
CA MET A 214 14.64 -10.96 1.48
C MET A 214 15.64 -10.26 2.41
N GLY A 215 15.67 -10.56 3.71
CA GLY A 215 16.66 -10.01 4.64
C GLY A 215 18.09 -10.49 4.41
N PHE A 216 18.26 -11.55 3.62
CA PHE A 216 19.57 -12.06 3.19
C PHE A 216 19.93 -11.62 1.76
N ASP A 217 19.03 -10.92 1.07
CA ASP A 217 19.19 -10.46 -0.30
C ASP A 217 19.72 -9.00 -0.34
N PRO A 218 20.97 -8.75 -0.82
CA PRO A 218 21.55 -7.42 -0.84
C PRO A 218 20.75 -6.39 -1.64
N PRO A 219 20.21 -6.67 -2.83
CA PRO A 219 19.35 -5.75 -3.56
C PRO A 219 18.10 -5.32 -2.78
N SER A 220 17.48 -6.23 -2.02
CA SER A 220 16.33 -5.92 -1.17
C SER A 220 16.69 -4.97 -0.03
N LEU A 221 17.83 -5.21 0.64
CA LEU A 221 18.34 -4.33 1.70
C LEU A 221 18.72 -2.94 1.15
N GLU A 222 19.36 -2.86 -0.04
CA GLU A 222 19.71 -1.61 -0.72
C GLU A 222 18.43 -0.82 -1.06
N THR A 223 17.44 -1.48 -1.64
CA THR A 223 16.13 -0.87 -1.97
C THR A 223 15.44 -0.30 -0.73
N ALA A 224 15.42 -1.06 0.35
CA ALA A 224 14.84 -0.62 1.63
C ALA A 224 15.57 0.60 2.22
N ALA A 225 16.88 0.59 2.20
CA ALA A 225 17.70 1.71 2.69
C ALA A 225 17.52 2.97 1.83
N ALA A 226 17.52 2.82 0.50
CA ALA A 226 17.29 3.92 -0.43
C ALA A 226 15.89 4.53 -0.25
N TRP A 227 14.87 3.68 -0.07
CA TRP A 227 13.50 4.15 0.19
C TRP A 227 13.43 4.98 1.49
N CYS A 228 14.06 4.54 2.57
CA CYS A 228 14.12 5.30 3.82
C CYS A 228 14.80 6.66 3.65
N LEU A 229 15.90 6.72 2.90
CA LEU A 229 16.60 7.97 2.59
C LEU A 229 15.71 8.93 1.79
N GLN A 230 15.03 8.44 0.75
CA GLN A 230 14.16 9.24 -0.11
C GLN A 230 12.94 9.80 0.64
N ASN A 231 12.40 9.02 1.57
CA ASN A 231 11.21 9.39 2.35
C ASN A 231 11.55 10.05 3.70
N ASN A 232 12.82 10.40 3.95
CA ASN A 232 13.30 11.08 5.14
C ASN A 232 12.85 10.39 6.45
N THR A 233 13.01 9.08 6.53
CA THR A 233 12.56 8.28 7.68
C THR A 233 13.56 7.18 8.04
N ASN A 234 13.58 6.79 9.32
CA ASN A 234 14.20 5.56 9.83
C ASN A 234 15.68 5.35 9.43
N TYR A 235 16.48 6.42 9.49
CA TYR A 235 17.86 6.47 9.00
C TYR A 235 18.80 5.45 9.67
N ASP A 236 18.68 5.24 10.99
CA ASP A 236 19.55 4.31 11.73
C ASP A 236 19.38 2.86 11.23
N GLN A 237 18.13 2.42 11.09
CA GLN A 237 17.85 1.08 10.55
C GLN A 237 18.24 0.96 9.08
N ALA A 238 18.00 2.00 8.28
CA ALA A 238 18.42 2.05 6.88
C ALA A 238 19.96 1.97 6.77
N LEU A 239 20.68 2.67 7.66
CA LEU A 239 22.14 2.58 7.74
C LEU A 239 22.60 1.17 8.12
N SER A 240 21.90 0.48 9.02
CA SER A 240 22.24 -0.91 9.36
C SER A 240 22.06 -1.84 8.16
N TRP A 241 21.00 -1.70 7.38
CA TRP A 241 20.76 -2.49 6.18
C TRP A 241 21.84 -2.23 5.11
N ILE A 242 22.13 -0.96 4.80
CA ILE A 242 23.13 -0.65 3.78
C ILE A 242 24.56 -0.98 4.22
N ASN A 243 24.84 -1.04 5.52
CA ASN A 243 26.12 -1.53 6.04
C ASN A 243 26.32 -3.00 5.67
N VAL A 244 25.29 -3.85 5.81
CA VAL A 244 25.36 -5.26 5.40
C VAL A 244 25.65 -5.37 3.90
N VAL A 245 25.01 -4.53 3.06
CA VAL A 245 25.23 -4.51 1.60
C VAL A 245 26.65 -4.11 1.24
N THR A 246 27.21 -3.14 1.96
CA THR A 246 28.52 -2.53 1.62
C THR A 246 29.69 -3.11 2.40
N ASP A 247 29.49 -4.17 3.20
CA ASP A 247 30.56 -4.81 3.98
C ASP A 247 31.49 -5.65 3.08
N PRO A 248 32.77 -5.27 2.94
CA PRO A 248 33.71 -6.05 2.12
C PRO A 248 33.97 -7.46 2.65
N ASN A 249 33.84 -7.67 3.98
CA ASN A 249 34.08 -8.98 4.61
C ASN A 249 33.00 -10.01 4.27
N LEU A 250 31.82 -9.54 3.84
CA LEU A 250 30.73 -10.41 3.39
C LEU A 250 30.79 -10.72 1.89
N GLY A 251 31.90 -10.36 1.21
CA GLY A 251 32.09 -10.59 -0.24
C GLY A 251 31.09 -9.82 -1.11
N ARG A 252 30.53 -8.72 -0.60
CA ARG A 252 29.48 -7.96 -1.27
C ARG A 252 30.05 -6.97 -2.28
N ILE A 253 29.32 -6.75 -3.37
CA ILE A 253 29.69 -5.79 -4.41
C ILE A 253 29.32 -4.39 -3.96
N GLN A 254 30.31 -3.52 -3.83
CA GLN A 254 30.14 -2.12 -3.49
C GLN A 254 29.85 -1.31 -4.77
N THR A 255 28.57 -1.15 -5.09
CA THR A 255 28.14 -0.32 -6.23
C THR A 255 28.15 1.17 -5.86
N PHE A 256 28.18 2.04 -6.88
CA PHE A 256 28.00 3.47 -6.68
C PHE A 256 26.66 3.75 -5.94
N THR A 257 25.57 3.11 -6.34
CA THR A 257 24.24 3.30 -5.74
C THR A 257 24.22 2.95 -4.26
N ALA A 258 24.75 1.78 -3.87
CA ALA A 258 24.80 1.36 -2.48
C ALA A 258 25.66 2.31 -1.62
N LEU A 259 26.86 2.68 -2.12
CA LEU A 259 27.77 3.59 -1.39
C LEU A 259 27.20 5.00 -1.31
N SER A 260 26.57 5.54 -2.37
CA SER A 260 25.95 6.87 -2.34
C SER A 260 24.73 6.92 -1.42
N THR A 261 23.92 5.84 -1.37
CA THR A 261 22.84 5.70 -0.38
C THR A 261 23.38 5.73 1.04
N LYS A 262 24.47 4.96 1.33
CA LYS A 262 25.14 4.98 2.64
C LYS A 262 25.64 6.38 3.00
N ALA A 263 26.30 7.06 2.08
CA ALA A 263 26.78 8.42 2.30
C ALA A 263 25.63 9.40 2.59
N GLY A 264 24.53 9.28 1.84
CA GLY A 264 23.31 10.08 2.08
C GLY A 264 22.72 9.86 3.47
N LEU A 265 22.64 8.61 3.94
CA LEU A 265 22.17 8.26 5.28
C LEU A 265 23.09 8.80 6.37
N LEU A 266 24.42 8.69 6.19
CA LEU A 266 25.40 9.26 7.11
C LEU A 266 25.25 10.78 7.24
N ASN A 267 25.01 11.49 6.14
CA ASN A 267 24.71 12.92 6.16
C ASN A 267 23.43 13.26 6.95
N LYS A 268 22.39 12.44 6.81
CA LYS A 268 21.12 12.61 7.56
C LYS A 268 21.25 12.31 9.04
N LEU A 269 22.30 11.60 9.44
CA LEU A 269 22.65 11.25 10.82
C LEU A 269 23.74 12.15 11.39
N ASP A 270 24.00 13.33 10.81
CA ASP A 270 25.02 14.31 11.23
C ASP A 270 26.45 13.72 11.32
N ARG A 271 26.80 12.83 10.36
CA ARG A 271 28.13 12.20 10.21
C ARG A 271 28.80 12.62 8.88
N PRO A 272 29.03 13.94 8.64
CA PRO A 272 29.47 14.45 7.34
C PRO A 272 30.87 13.98 6.91
N GLU A 273 31.79 13.79 7.85
CA GLU A 273 33.17 13.33 7.52
C GLU A 273 33.15 11.89 7.00
N GLU A 274 32.36 11.01 7.61
CA GLU A 274 32.21 9.64 7.16
C GLU A 274 31.48 9.60 5.81
N SER A 275 30.43 10.39 5.67
CA SER A 275 29.71 10.57 4.41
C SER A 275 30.65 10.95 3.26
N ALA A 276 31.52 11.94 3.47
CA ALA A 276 32.48 12.40 2.46
C ALA A 276 33.45 11.28 2.03
N LYS A 277 33.97 10.52 2.98
CA LYS A 277 34.86 9.37 2.69
C LYS A 277 34.17 8.29 1.87
N ILE A 278 32.92 7.94 2.25
CA ILE A 278 32.11 6.93 1.52
C ILE A 278 31.75 7.44 0.13
N MET A 279 31.37 8.73 -0.01
CA MET A 279 31.07 9.32 -1.31
C MET A 279 32.28 9.35 -2.23
N GLN A 280 33.48 9.66 -1.72
CA GLN A 280 34.72 9.55 -2.49
C GLN A 280 34.90 8.14 -3.05
N HIS A 281 34.74 7.12 -2.20
CA HIS A 281 34.82 5.72 -2.62
C HIS A 281 33.72 5.36 -3.64
N ALA A 282 32.50 5.89 -3.48
CA ALA A 282 31.44 5.73 -4.46
C ALA A 282 31.83 6.30 -5.83
N MET A 283 32.39 7.50 -5.84
CA MET A 283 32.86 8.16 -7.07
C MET A 283 33.93 7.37 -7.82
N ASP A 284 34.81 6.66 -7.10
CA ASP A 284 35.84 5.80 -7.72
C ASP A 284 35.22 4.59 -8.47
N LYS A 285 34.04 4.13 -8.03
CA LYS A 285 33.30 3.02 -8.65
C LYS A 285 32.31 3.45 -9.72
N ALA A 286 31.96 4.74 -9.76
CA ALA A 286 30.90 5.26 -10.60
C ALA A 286 31.19 5.13 -12.10
N THR A 287 30.16 4.72 -12.85
CA THR A 287 30.14 4.80 -14.31
C THR A 287 29.93 6.24 -14.79
N ALA A 288 30.19 6.47 -16.08
CA ALA A 288 29.95 7.81 -16.68
C ALA A 288 28.51 8.29 -16.52
N LEU A 289 27.55 7.38 -16.58
CA LEU A 289 26.12 7.69 -16.45
C LEU A 289 25.74 7.99 -15.00
N GLU A 290 26.24 7.24 -14.04
CA GLU A 290 26.02 7.48 -12.60
C GLU A 290 26.62 8.81 -12.16
N MET A 291 27.87 9.13 -12.58
CA MET A 291 28.47 10.42 -12.31
C MET A 291 27.64 11.58 -12.93
N HIS A 292 27.13 11.40 -14.15
CA HIS A 292 26.26 12.36 -14.78
C HIS A 292 24.96 12.56 -13.97
N GLY A 293 24.33 11.47 -13.53
CA GLY A 293 23.13 11.49 -12.69
C GLY A 293 23.37 12.23 -11.38
N TYR A 294 24.47 11.93 -10.69
CA TYR A 294 24.85 12.57 -9.43
C TYR A 294 25.11 14.08 -9.59
N GLY A 295 25.82 14.47 -10.65
CA GLY A 295 26.03 15.90 -10.94
C GLY A 295 24.71 16.64 -11.19
N ARG A 296 23.73 16.03 -11.87
CA ARG A 296 22.38 16.59 -12.01
C ARG A 296 21.66 16.72 -10.65
N GLN A 297 21.80 15.73 -9.81
CA GLN A 297 21.20 15.78 -8.45
C GLN A 297 21.78 16.94 -7.64
N LEU A 298 23.09 17.18 -7.71
CA LEU A 298 23.74 18.30 -7.04
C LEU A 298 23.22 19.65 -7.57
N ILE A 299 22.99 19.80 -8.89
CA ILE A 299 22.36 21.00 -9.45
C ILE A 299 20.97 21.22 -8.82
N ASN A 300 20.14 20.19 -8.79
CA ASN A 300 18.79 20.27 -8.24
C ASN A 300 18.77 20.59 -6.72
N GLN A 301 19.87 20.28 -6.00
CA GLN A 301 20.08 20.62 -4.60
C GLN A 301 20.65 22.04 -4.39
N GLY A 302 20.82 22.83 -5.47
CA GLY A 302 21.39 24.19 -5.39
C GLY A 302 22.91 24.19 -5.21
N LYS A 303 23.61 23.11 -5.57
CA LYS A 303 25.06 22.92 -5.43
C LYS A 303 25.80 22.89 -6.78
N PRO A 304 25.67 23.95 -7.62
CA PRO A 304 26.21 23.91 -8.99
C PRO A 304 27.75 23.81 -9.03
N LYS A 305 28.45 24.36 -8.02
CA LYS A 305 29.94 24.27 -7.98
C LYS A 305 30.40 22.82 -7.72
N GLU A 306 29.75 22.11 -6.78
CA GLU A 306 30.04 20.71 -6.51
C GLU A 306 29.70 19.84 -7.74
N ALA A 307 28.57 20.12 -8.40
CA ALA A 307 28.19 19.45 -9.63
C ALA A 307 29.24 19.62 -10.75
N MET A 308 29.83 20.80 -10.87
CA MET A 308 30.88 21.05 -11.85
C MET A 308 32.10 20.17 -11.64
N VAL A 309 32.56 20.01 -10.38
CA VAL A 309 33.68 19.12 -10.04
C VAL A 309 33.39 17.68 -10.47
N VAL A 310 32.16 17.20 -10.23
CA VAL A 310 31.74 15.85 -10.65
C VAL A 310 31.74 15.72 -12.19
N PHE A 311 31.21 16.70 -12.91
CA PHE A 311 31.19 16.67 -14.37
C PHE A 311 32.58 16.76 -14.99
N GLU A 312 33.47 17.59 -14.45
CA GLU A 312 34.88 17.66 -14.89
C GLU A 312 35.59 16.33 -14.67
N THR A 313 35.42 15.73 -13.50
CA THR A 313 35.98 14.42 -13.17
C THR A 313 35.47 13.35 -14.14
N ASN A 314 34.17 13.35 -14.40
CA ASN A 314 33.55 12.44 -15.37
C ASN A 314 34.12 12.63 -16.78
N TYR A 315 34.21 13.87 -17.25
CA TYR A 315 34.72 14.19 -18.59
C TYR A 315 36.18 13.75 -18.75
N LYS A 316 37.02 14.02 -17.73
CA LYS A 316 38.44 13.62 -17.74
C LYS A 316 38.61 12.09 -17.73
N ARG A 317 37.85 11.41 -16.88
CA ARG A 317 37.95 9.95 -16.67
C ARG A 317 37.42 9.15 -17.86
N ASN A 318 36.29 9.60 -18.43
CA ASN A 318 35.59 8.87 -19.48
C ASN A 318 35.77 9.48 -20.88
N LYS A 319 36.73 10.42 -21.04
CA LYS A 319 37.27 10.96 -22.30
C LYS A 319 36.21 11.22 -23.39
N GLY A 320 35.16 11.99 -23.07
CA GLY A 320 34.17 12.40 -24.04
C GLY A 320 33.10 11.37 -24.38
N ALA A 321 33.03 10.23 -23.65
CA ALA A 321 31.90 9.32 -23.79
C ALA A 321 30.59 10.06 -23.47
N TRP A 322 29.50 9.73 -24.20
CA TRP A 322 28.20 10.21 -23.81
C TRP A 322 27.85 9.62 -22.41
N PRO A 323 27.45 10.38 -21.43
CA PRO A 323 26.91 11.74 -21.46
C PRO A 323 27.85 12.83 -20.90
N THR A 324 29.18 12.68 -21.01
CA THR A 324 30.14 13.55 -20.30
C THR A 324 30.13 14.99 -20.83
N ALA A 325 30.05 15.19 -22.16
CA ALA A 325 29.93 16.52 -22.75
C ALA A 325 28.61 17.23 -22.34
N VAL A 326 27.52 16.46 -22.28
CA VAL A 326 26.23 16.95 -21.74
C VAL A 326 26.35 17.38 -20.27
N GLY A 327 27.11 16.62 -19.48
CA GLY A 327 27.40 16.97 -18.09
C GLY A 327 28.14 18.30 -17.96
N MET A 328 29.21 18.48 -18.76
CA MET A 328 29.97 19.75 -18.81
C MET A 328 29.07 20.94 -19.21
N MET A 329 28.25 20.76 -20.25
CA MET A 329 27.26 21.77 -20.65
C MET A 329 26.35 22.15 -19.49
N ARG A 330 25.76 21.20 -18.79
CA ARG A 330 24.88 21.45 -17.64
C ARG A 330 25.60 22.11 -16.49
N GLY A 331 26.83 21.68 -16.17
CA GLY A 331 27.66 22.27 -15.13
C GLY A 331 27.97 23.74 -15.39
N TYR A 332 28.42 24.09 -16.59
CA TYR A 332 28.68 25.47 -16.98
C TYR A 332 27.41 26.30 -16.98
N SER A 333 26.29 25.77 -17.56
CA SER A 333 25.00 26.45 -17.54
C SER A 333 24.52 26.79 -16.12
N ALA A 334 24.60 25.84 -15.21
CA ALA A 334 24.20 26.01 -13.81
C ALA A 334 25.09 27.00 -13.03
N ASN A 335 26.33 27.19 -13.46
CA ASN A 335 27.26 28.17 -12.90
C ASN A 335 27.26 29.53 -13.65
N GLY A 336 26.42 29.72 -14.69
CA GLY A 336 26.23 30.97 -15.38
C GLY A 336 27.22 31.20 -16.58
N ASP A 337 28.13 30.27 -16.87
CA ASP A 337 29.07 30.33 -18.01
C ASP A 337 28.39 29.82 -19.31
N LEU A 338 27.47 30.59 -19.84
CA LEU A 338 26.70 30.25 -21.03
C LEU A 338 27.56 30.04 -22.28
N LYS A 339 28.72 30.70 -22.35
CA LYS A 339 29.64 30.56 -23.50
C LYS A 339 30.23 29.17 -23.55
N LYS A 340 30.79 28.71 -22.43
CA LYS A 340 31.31 27.33 -22.31
C LYS A 340 30.20 26.29 -22.38
N ALA A 341 29.01 26.56 -21.81
CA ALA A 341 27.88 25.68 -21.94
C ALA A 341 27.52 25.43 -23.41
N LEU A 342 27.49 26.47 -24.25
CA LEU A 342 27.22 26.35 -25.67
C LEU A 342 28.34 25.55 -26.41
N GLU A 343 29.61 25.79 -26.04
CA GLU A 343 30.73 25.03 -26.61
C GLU A 343 30.61 23.54 -26.36
N PHE A 344 30.33 23.13 -25.09
CA PHE A 344 30.13 21.74 -24.77
C PHE A 344 28.82 21.17 -25.31
N GLY A 345 27.78 21.96 -25.43
CA GLY A 345 26.54 21.58 -26.10
C GLY A 345 26.79 21.17 -27.56
N LYS A 346 27.62 21.94 -28.30
CA LYS A 346 28.01 21.58 -29.68
C LYS A 346 28.85 20.30 -29.74
N LYS A 347 29.66 20.00 -28.73
CA LYS A 347 30.43 18.75 -28.64
C LYS A 347 29.59 17.53 -28.32
N ALA A 348 28.39 17.74 -27.80
CA ALA A 348 27.45 16.67 -27.37
C ALA A 348 26.54 16.24 -28.54
N LEU A 349 26.44 17.03 -29.60
CA LEU A 349 25.73 16.72 -30.85
C LEU A 349 26.62 15.92 -31.79
#